data_b237918943c29b8a5568bb2a8ea13f1a
#
_entry.id   b237918943c29b8a5568bb2a8ea13f1a
#
_cell.length_a   1.000
_cell.length_b   1.000
_cell.length_c   1.000
_cell.angle_alpha   90.00
_cell.angle_beta   90.00
_cell.angle_gamma   90.00
#
_symmetry.space_group_name_H-M   'P 1'
#
loop_
_entity.id
_entity.type
_entity.pdbx_description
1 polymer ?
#
loop_
_entity_poly.entity_id
_entity_poly.type
_entity_poly.pdbx_seq_one_letter_code
_entity_poly.pdbx_strand_id
1 'polypeptide(L)'
;MPIIQGPHTTQPAPDFTAWGLAKFPAGGRNITEPHFHDCDEFVFMIEGRMRMRSEAIDYELTPGDVLVTRMGDVHEVTEIIEDTVYFWAETELRGQRRTGHLIRGKDAQ
;
A
#
# COMPACT_ATOMS: atom_id res chain seq x y z
N MET A 1 1.03 -13.79 -2.83
CA MET A 1 -0.19 -13.02 -3.14
C MET A 1 -0.16 -11.72 -2.35
N PRO A 2 -0.30 -10.56 -3.01
CA PRO A 2 -0.35 -9.29 -2.28
C PRO A 2 -1.71 -8.99 -1.64
N ILE A 3 -2.78 -9.65 -2.08
CA ILE A 3 -4.11 -9.46 -1.53
C ILE A 3 -4.46 -10.59 -0.58
N ILE A 4 -4.92 -10.22 0.61
CA ILE A 4 -5.43 -11.16 1.62
C ILE A 4 -6.92 -10.88 1.76
N GLN A 5 -7.74 -11.89 1.52
CA GLN A 5 -9.20 -11.77 1.50
C GLN A 5 -9.81 -12.97 2.20
N GLY A 6 -11.10 -12.88 2.40
CA GLY A 6 -11.90 -13.98 2.93
C GLY A 6 -12.69 -13.58 4.15
N PRO A 7 -13.61 -14.44 4.61
CA PRO A 7 -14.45 -14.11 5.76
C PRO A 7 -13.67 -14.07 7.07
N HIS A 8 -12.56 -14.78 7.13
CA HIS A 8 -11.70 -14.80 8.31
C HIS A 8 -10.30 -15.27 7.93
N THR A 9 -9.31 -14.53 8.38
CA THR A 9 -7.90 -14.91 8.17
C THR A 9 -7.08 -14.54 9.40
N THR A 10 -6.04 -15.33 9.65
CA THR A 10 -5.09 -15.05 10.72
C THR A 10 -3.68 -15.09 10.14
N GLN A 11 -2.93 -14.03 10.38
CA GLN A 11 -1.57 -13.89 9.91
C GLN A 11 -0.65 -13.58 11.07
N PRO A 12 0.61 -14.05 11.04
CA PRO A 12 1.59 -13.60 12.04
C PRO A 12 1.72 -12.07 11.95
N ALA A 13 1.70 -11.41 13.10
CA ALA A 13 1.85 -9.96 13.15
C ALA A 13 3.34 -9.59 13.06
N PRO A 14 3.76 -8.80 12.06
CA PRO A 14 5.11 -8.23 12.05
C PRO A 14 5.20 -7.08 13.05
N ASP A 15 6.42 -6.64 13.32
CA ASP A 15 6.62 -5.41 14.09
C ASP A 15 6.37 -4.22 13.17
N PHE A 16 5.25 -3.53 13.39
CA PHE A 16 4.95 -2.29 12.68
C PHE A 16 5.65 -1.13 13.37
N THR A 17 6.39 -0.33 12.61
CA THR A 17 7.14 0.82 13.12
C THR A 17 6.50 2.15 12.77
N ALA A 18 5.58 2.15 11.80
CA ALA A 18 4.83 3.34 11.39
C ALA A 18 3.45 2.91 10.89
N TRP A 19 2.46 3.78 11.08
CA TRP A 19 1.12 3.56 10.57
C TRP A 19 0.41 4.90 10.40
N GLY A 20 -0.63 4.88 9.60
CA GLY A 20 -1.44 6.07 9.40
C GLY A 20 -2.80 5.74 8.82
N LEU A 21 -3.66 6.74 8.83
CA LEU A 21 -4.99 6.68 8.25
C LEU A 21 -5.04 7.65 7.09
N ALA A 22 -5.46 7.17 5.93
CA ALA A 22 -5.58 7.97 4.72
C ALA A 22 -7.04 8.12 4.33
N LYS A 23 -7.43 9.31 3.92
CA LYS A 23 -8.77 9.63 3.45
C LYS A 23 -8.66 10.40 2.15
N PHE A 24 -9.30 9.90 1.10
CA PHE A 24 -9.28 10.54 -0.20
C PHE A 24 -10.70 10.63 -0.77
N PRO A 25 -11.09 11.81 -1.31
CA PRO A 25 -12.38 11.92 -1.99
C PRO A 25 -12.35 11.20 -3.33
N ALA A 26 -13.54 10.77 -3.77
CA ALA A 26 -13.72 10.14 -5.08
C ALA A 26 -13.24 11.05 -6.21
N GLY A 27 -12.76 10.45 -7.29
CA GLY A 27 -12.35 11.16 -8.50
C GLY A 27 -10.86 11.46 -8.59
N GLY A 28 -10.09 11.22 -7.52
CA GLY A 28 -8.63 11.41 -7.58
C GLY A 28 -7.98 10.40 -8.50
N ARG A 29 -6.96 10.85 -9.24
CA ARG A 29 -6.15 10.00 -10.12
C ARG A 29 -4.68 10.29 -9.90
N ASN A 30 -3.85 9.28 -10.09
CA ASN A 30 -2.40 9.39 -9.93
C ASN A 30 -2.05 10.03 -8.59
N ILE A 31 -2.67 9.50 -7.53
CA ILE A 31 -2.57 10.06 -6.17
C ILE A 31 -1.12 10.07 -5.70
N THR A 32 -0.39 9.01 -6.00
CA THR A 32 1.04 8.93 -5.72
C THR A 32 1.77 8.59 -7.00
N GLU A 33 3.03 9.02 -7.12
CA GLU A 33 3.87 8.52 -8.20
C GLU A 33 4.35 7.09 -7.89
N PRO A 34 4.77 6.32 -8.89
CA PRO A 34 5.34 4.99 -8.64
C PRO A 34 6.54 5.10 -7.69
N HIS A 35 6.52 4.31 -6.62
CA HIS A 35 7.55 4.36 -5.59
C HIS A 35 7.68 3.00 -4.91
N PHE A 36 8.73 2.84 -4.12
CA PHE A 36 8.93 1.69 -3.25
C PHE A 36 9.32 2.14 -1.85
N HIS A 37 9.36 1.22 -0.91
CA HIS A 37 9.80 1.47 0.46
C HIS A 37 10.89 0.48 0.87
N ASP A 38 11.69 0.85 1.85
CA ASP A 38 12.69 -0.04 2.46
C ASP A 38 12.08 -0.96 3.53
N CYS A 39 10.79 -1.24 3.41
CA CYS A 39 10.03 -2.08 4.33
C CYS A 39 8.83 -2.68 3.61
N ASP A 40 8.14 -3.60 4.28
CA ASP A 40 6.84 -4.06 3.78
C ASP A 40 5.77 -3.08 4.24
N GLU A 41 4.79 -2.83 3.37
CA GLU A 41 3.65 -1.96 3.69
C GLU A 41 2.36 -2.74 3.55
N PHE A 42 1.47 -2.57 4.53
CA PHE A 42 0.14 -3.16 4.55
C PHE A 42 -0.88 -2.05 4.38
N VAL A 43 -1.81 -2.26 3.45
CA VAL A 43 -2.93 -1.34 3.24
C VAL A 43 -4.21 -2.10 3.56
N PHE A 44 -4.93 -1.62 4.58
CA PHE A 44 -6.18 -2.21 5.05
C PHE A 44 -7.35 -1.31 4.60
N MET A 45 -8.16 -1.79 3.67
CA MET A 45 -9.31 -1.02 3.18
C MET A 45 -10.43 -0.99 4.21
N ILE A 46 -10.85 0.22 4.59
CA ILE A 46 -11.93 0.44 5.57
C ILE A 46 -13.22 0.84 4.86
N GLU A 47 -13.16 1.82 3.96
CA GLU A 47 -14.31 2.33 3.22
C GLU A 47 -13.94 2.63 1.78
N GLY A 48 -14.94 2.57 0.90
CA GLY A 48 -14.82 3.02 -0.47
C GLY A 48 -14.23 2.01 -1.41
N ARG A 49 -13.68 2.53 -2.50
CA ARG A 49 -13.09 1.71 -3.56
C ARG A 49 -11.96 2.50 -4.20
N MET A 50 -10.82 1.87 -4.32
CA MET A 50 -9.67 2.49 -4.99
C MET A 50 -8.91 1.46 -5.81
N ARG A 51 -8.09 1.96 -6.72
CA ARG A 51 -7.21 1.13 -7.53
C ARG A 51 -5.76 1.44 -7.19
N MET A 52 -4.99 0.38 -6.97
CA MET A 52 -3.54 0.46 -6.78
C MET A 52 -2.85 -0.41 -7.80
N ARG A 53 -1.66 0.01 -8.20
CA ARG A 53 -0.77 -0.80 -9.03
C ARG A 53 0.43 -1.20 -8.21
N SER A 54 0.76 -2.50 -8.25
CA SER A 54 1.94 -3.02 -7.57
C SER A 54 2.67 -3.95 -8.53
N GLU A 55 3.94 -3.66 -8.80
CA GLU A 55 4.77 -4.39 -9.76
C GLU A 55 4.06 -4.61 -11.09
N ALA A 56 3.51 -3.52 -11.63
CA ALA A 56 2.82 -3.46 -12.92
C ALA A 56 1.48 -4.24 -12.99
N ILE A 57 0.95 -4.68 -11.86
CA ILE A 57 -0.36 -5.34 -11.79
C ILE A 57 -1.35 -4.42 -11.07
N ASP A 58 -2.52 -4.23 -11.68
CA ASP A 58 -3.59 -3.39 -11.11
C ASP A 58 -4.46 -4.23 -10.19
N TYR A 59 -4.75 -3.66 -9.01
CA TYR A 59 -5.65 -4.25 -8.02
C TYR A 59 -6.75 -3.26 -7.69
N GLU A 60 -8.00 -3.71 -7.70
CA GLU A 60 -9.11 -2.92 -7.20
C GLU A 60 -9.39 -3.37 -5.76
N LEU A 61 -9.36 -2.41 -4.84
CA LEU A 61 -9.51 -2.68 -3.41
C LEU A 61 -10.85 -2.17 -2.91
N THR A 62 -11.54 -3.01 -2.15
CA THR A 62 -12.81 -2.70 -1.49
C THR A 62 -12.70 -3.01 0.00
N PRO A 63 -13.65 -2.55 0.83
CA PRO A 63 -13.57 -2.76 2.27
C PRO A 63 -13.35 -4.23 2.64
N GLY A 64 -12.41 -4.47 3.55
CA GLY A 64 -12.01 -5.81 3.97
C GLY A 64 -10.81 -6.38 3.22
N ASP A 65 -10.39 -5.75 2.13
CA ASP A 65 -9.18 -6.16 1.41
C ASP A 65 -7.94 -5.66 2.12
N VAL A 66 -6.89 -6.46 2.06
CA VAL A 66 -5.56 -6.08 2.55
C VAL A 66 -4.57 -6.27 1.42
N LEU A 67 -3.92 -5.18 1.00
CA LEU A 67 -2.84 -5.24 0.01
C LEU A 67 -1.51 -5.21 0.76
N VAL A 68 -0.63 -6.15 0.46
CA VAL A 68 0.71 -6.18 1.04
C VAL A 68 1.72 -5.93 -0.07
N THR A 69 2.49 -4.85 0.08
CA THR A 69 3.62 -4.59 -0.82
C THR A 69 4.90 -4.92 -0.06
N ARG A 70 5.76 -5.72 -0.68
CA ARG A 70 7.01 -6.13 -0.07
C ARG A 70 8.08 -5.06 -0.26
N MET A 71 9.08 -5.08 0.59
CA MET A 71 10.24 -4.19 0.45
C MET A 71 10.73 -4.19 -1.00
N GLY A 72 10.84 -3.02 -1.60
CA GLY A 72 11.33 -2.86 -2.96
C GLY A 72 10.27 -2.96 -4.05
N ASP A 73 9.07 -3.44 -3.75
CA ASP A 73 7.99 -3.51 -4.73
C ASP A 73 7.57 -2.09 -5.12
N VAL A 74 7.60 -1.78 -6.42
CA VAL A 74 7.15 -0.48 -6.91
C VAL A 74 5.63 -0.48 -6.98
N HIS A 75 5.01 0.47 -6.30
CA HIS A 75 3.56 0.57 -6.22
C HIS A 75 3.10 2.03 -6.26
N GLU A 76 1.81 2.22 -6.50
CA GLU A 76 1.18 3.54 -6.55
C GLU A 76 -0.32 3.42 -6.35
N VAL A 77 -0.93 4.49 -5.84
CA VAL A 77 -2.39 4.65 -5.84
C VAL A 77 -2.76 5.35 -7.14
N THR A 78 -3.47 4.66 -8.03
CA THR A 78 -3.76 5.16 -9.37
C THR A 78 -5.10 5.87 -9.49
N GLU A 79 -6.11 5.44 -8.73
CA GLU A 79 -7.45 6.03 -8.82
C GLU A 79 -8.23 5.84 -7.54
N ILE A 80 -8.97 6.87 -7.15
CA ILE A 80 -9.95 6.82 -6.05
C ILE A 80 -11.34 6.79 -6.71
N ILE A 81 -11.97 5.62 -6.72
CA ILE A 81 -13.25 5.41 -7.41
C ILE A 81 -14.42 5.94 -6.58
N GLU A 82 -14.40 5.69 -5.28
CA GLU A 82 -15.38 6.19 -4.29
C GLU A 82 -14.61 6.84 -3.15
N ASP A 83 -15.29 7.65 -2.34
CA ASP A 83 -14.67 8.22 -1.15
C ASP A 83 -14.04 7.09 -0.33
N THR A 84 -12.74 7.16 -0.13
CA THR A 84 -11.96 6.05 0.39
C THR A 84 -11.31 6.40 1.72
N VAL A 85 -11.36 5.44 2.63
CA VAL A 85 -10.60 5.46 3.89
C VAL A 85 -9.82 4.16 3.95
N TYR A 86 -8.52 4.26 4.15
CA TYR A 86 -7.70 3.09 4.40
C TYR A 86 -6.68 3.35 5.50
N PHE A 87 -6.31 2.29 6.20
CA PHE A 87 -5.27 2.29 7.21
C PHE A 87 -4.03 1.65 6.58
N TRP A 88 -2.87 2.26 6.76
CA TRP A 88 -1.61 1.68 6.29
C TRP A 88 -0.67 1.46 7.47
N ALA A 89 0.20 0.47 7.34
CA ALA A 89 1.20 0.16 8.34
C ALA A 89 2.48 -0.32 7.66
N GLU A 90 3.63 0.10 8.16
CA GLU A 90 4.94 -0.23 7.63
C GLU A 90 5.76 -0.96 8.66
N THR A 91 6.51 -1.96 8.20
CA THR A 91 7.39 -2.75 9.06
C THR A 91 8.72 -2.04 9.29
N GLU A 92 9.61 -2.67 10.05
CA GLU A 92 10.95 -2.12 10.29
C GLU A 92 11.70 -1.93 8.97
N LEU A 93 12.41 -0.81 8.86
CA LEU A 93 13.23 -0.51 7.68
C LEU A 93 14.32 -1.55 7.50
N ARG A 94 14.56 -1.90 6.24
CA ARG A 94 15.59 -2.84 5.81
C ARG A 94 16.31 -2.24 4.59
N GLY A 95 17.12 -3.02 3.93
CA GLY A 95 17.80 -2.55 2.73
C GLY A 95 18.65 -1.32 2.99
N GLN A 96 18.25 -0.20 2.41
CA GLN A 96 18.98 1.06 2.54
C GLN A 96 18.68 1.81 3.84
N ARG A 97 17.70 1.37 4.60
CA ARG A 97 17.20 1.98 5.85
C ARG A 97 16.78 3.43 5.65
N ARG A 98 16.09 3.70 4.56
CA ARG A 98 15.61 5.04 4.21
C ARG A 98 14.10 5.08 4.30
N THR A 99 13.56 6.14 4.92
CA THR A 99 12.11 6.32 5.09
C THR A 99 11.47 6.94 3.85
N GLY A 100 10.17 6.78 3.74
CA GLY A 100 9.34 7.49 2.77
C GLY A 100 9.29 6.83 1.41
N HIS A 101 8.80 7.60 0.44
CA HIS A 101 8.67 7.16 -0.94
C HIS A 101 10.03 7.22 -1.63
N LEU A 102 10.50 6.09 -2.12
CA LEU A 102 11.74 5.97 -2.87
C LEU A 102 11.41 5.69 -4.34
N ILE A 103 12.19 6.27 -5.24
CA ILE A 103 11.92 6.18 -6.69
C ILE A 103 12.99 5.32 -7.33
N ARG A 104 12.57 4.23 -7.99
CA ARG A 104 13.47 3.32 -8.68
C ARG A 104 14.24 4.07 -9.78
N GLY A 105 15.55 3.87 -9.83
CA GLY A 105 16.41 4.58 -10.77
C GLY A 105 16.94 5.91 -10.23
N LYS A 106 16.23 6.53 -9.29
CA LYS A 106 16.63 7.76 -8.63
C LYS A 106 17.21 7.44 -7.25
N ASP A 107 16.53 6.55 -6.53
CA ASP A 107 16.99 6.00 -5.26
C ASP A 107 17.36 4.55 -5.54
N ALA A 108 18.63 4.20 -5.36
CA ALA A 108 19.11 2.86 -5.70
C ALA A 108 18.35 1.79 -4.92
N GLN A 109 18.09 0.70 -5.59
CA GLN A 109 17.41 -0.45 -5.01
C GLN A 109 18.22 -1.71 -5.21
#